data_c99c724f140f751dce56781993aafbcf
#
_entry.id   c99c724f140f751dce56781993aafbcf
#
_cell.length_a   1.000
_cell.length_b   1.000
_cell.length_c   1.000
_cell.angle_alpha   90.00
_cell.angle_beta   90.00
_cell.angle_gamma   90.00
#
_symmetry.space_group_name_H-M   'P 1'
#
loop_
_entity.id
_entity.type
_entity.pdbx_description
1 polymer ?
#
loop_
_entity_poly.entity_id
_entity_poly.type
_entity_poly.pdbx_seq_one_letter_code
_entity_poly.pdbx_strand_id
1 'polypeptide(L)'
;MKRQRGVALLLVLWVLAVLSTLLGMLAATVQLQNRQSQWLVAHTRGLFAAEAGLSQAVMALQARDPSARWRADGVPHALRFAGVELAVSVHSERGKLDLNAAPMGGIRRLLETCGATPGAVSALLEALARQRNDPVPLRTLEEFRELPGMSFTLYRCLAPWVTVWSGQAQPDLAFTPAPLAKVLGLPVVSSHNADPGQIFTVISEARLPNGYRSTLRATVMLTSVKEGARPFRVLGWQE
;
A
#
# COMPACT_ATOMS: atom_id res chain seq x y z
N MET A 1 -53.91 -54.30 -19.50
CA MET A 1 -53.73 -52.87 -19.08
C MET A 1 -52.83 -52.68 -17.84
N LYS A 2 -51.71 -53.46 -17.65
CA LYS A 2 -50.80 -53.36 -16.47
C LYS A 2 -49.43 -52.73 -16.77
N ARG A 3 -49.07 -52.39 -18.02
CA ARG A 3 -47.76 -51.82 -18.41
C ARG A 3 -47.58 -50.30 -18.29
N GLN A 4 -48.65 -49.53 -18.18
CA GLN A 4 -48.60 -48.06 -18.15
C GLN A 4 -48.26 -47.44 -16.77
N ARG A 5 -48.46 -48.19 -15.67
CA ARG A 5 -48.19 -47.67 -14.31
C ARG A 5 -46.69 -47.51 -14.00
N GLY A 6 -45.81 -48.34 -14.60
CA GLY A 6 -44.34 -48.23 -14.38
C GLY A 6 -43.70 -47.04 -15.09
N VAL A 7 -44.17 -46.68 -16.30
CA VAL A 7 -43.65 -45.57 -17.07
C VAL A 7 -44.01 -44.22 -16.42
N ALA A 8 -45.22 -44.08 -15.88
CA ALA A 8 -45.64 -42.89 -15.16
C ALA A 8 -44.78 -42.62 -13.91
N LEU A 9 -44.45 -43.67 -13.16
CA LEU A 9 -43.57 -43.56 -11.96
C LEU A 9 -42.17 -43.12 -12.34
N LEU A 10 -41.57 -43.70 -13.40
CA LEU A 10 -40.25 -43.27 -13.92
C LEU A 10 -40.23 -41.83 -14.36
N LEU A 11 -41.28 -41.37 -15.04
CA LEU A 11 -41.42 -39.99 -15.50
C LEU A 11 -41.50 -39.02 -14.33
N VAL A 12 -42.26 -39.34 -13.29
CA VAL A 12 -42.35 -38.54 -12.05
C VAL A 12 -41.00 -38.45 -11.33
N LEU A 13 -40.33 -39.59 -11.20
CA LEU A 13 -38.98 -39.61 -10.59
C LEU A 13 -37.98 -38.79 -11.38
N TRP A 14 -38.04 -38.84 -12.71
CA TRP A 14 -37.15 -38.08 -13.57
C TRP A 14 -37.40 -36.56 -13.45
N VAL A 15 -38.69 -36.16 -13.44
CA VAL A 15 -39.09 -34.76 -13.24
C VAL A 15 -38.64 -34.26 -11.86
N LEU A 16 -38.82 -35.07 -10.82
CA LEU A 16 -38.36 -34.70 -9.47
C LEU A 16 -36.81 -34.56 -9.41
N ALA A 17 -36.09 -35.48 -10.09
CA ALA A 17 -34.63 -35.38 -10.16
C ALA A 17 -34.16 -34.08 -10.88
N VAL A 18 -34.79 -33.73 -11.99
CA VAL A 18 -34.48 -32.50 -12.72
C VAL A 18 -34.84 -31.26 -11.88
N LEU A 19 -35.98 -31.26 -11.21
CA LEU A 19 -36.40 -30.15 -10.36
C LEU A 19 -35.42 -29.98 -9.17
N SER A 20 -35.02 -31.09 -8.55
CA SER A 20 -34.04 -31.07 -7.43
C SER A 20 -32.70 -30.53 -7.87
N THR A 21 -32.19 -30.90 -9.07
CA THR A 21 -30.94 -30.36 -9.60
C THR A 21 -31.03 -28.87 -9.91
N LEU A 22 -32.14 -28.41 -10.48
CA LEU A 22 -32.37 -26.99 -10.73
C LEU A 22 -32.42 -26.16 -9.43
N LEU A 23 -33.14 -26.67 -8.41
CA LEU A 23 -33.16 -26.02 -7.09
C LEU A 23 -31.79 -25.99 -6.43
N GLY A 24 -31.02 -27.06 -6.55
CA GLY A 24 -29.63 -27.13 -6.06
C GLY A 24 -28.73 -26.11 -6.73
N MET A 25 -28.81 -25.96 -8.07
CA MET A 25 -28.06 -24.94 -8.82
C MET A 25 -28.47 -23.51 -8.41
N LEU A 26 -29.77 -23.26 -8.24
CA LEU A 26 -30.25 -21.95 -7.80
C LEU A 26 -29.73 -21.61 -6.39
N ALA A 27 -29.80 -22.54 -5.46
CA ALA A 27 -29.29 -22.36 -4.10
C ALA A 27 -27.78 -22.07 -4.10
N ALA A 28 -27.00 -22.79 -4.93
CA ALA A 28 -25.57 -22.55 -5.07
C ALA A 28 -25.24 -21.17 -5.63
N THR A 29 -25.97 -20.72 -6.64
CA THR A 29 -25.78 -19.36 -7.23
C THR A 29 -26.12 -18.26 -6.22
N VAL A 30 -27.20 -18.39 -5.47
CA VAL A 30 -27.58 -17.42 -4.42
C VAL A 30 -26.52 -17.37 -3.31
N GLN A 31 -25.98 -18.52 -2.87
CA GLN A 31 -24.91 -18.53 -1.87
C GLN A 31 -23.65 -17.85 -2.37
N LEU A 32 -23.26 -18.08 -3.63
CA LEU A 32 -22.11 -17.45 -4.24
C LEU A 32 -22.27 -15.92 -4.33
N GLN A 33 -23.43 -15.45 -4.79
CA GLN A 33 -23.77 -14.02 -4.86
C GLN A 33 -23.74 -13.36 -3.47
N ASN A 34 -24.29 -14.03 -2.46
CA ASN A 34 -24.26 -13.52 -1.08
C ASN A 34 -22.82 -13.36 -0.55
N ARG A 35 -21.95 -14.34 -0.81
CA ARG A 35 -20.54 -14.25 -0.42
C ARG A 35 -19.81 -13.11 -1.14
N GLN A 36 -20.03 -12.95 -2.45
CA GLN A 36 -19.47 -11.85 -3.25
C GLN A 36 -19.96 -10.49 -2.73
N SER A 37 -21.25 -10.36 -2.44
CA SER A 37 -21.83 -9.13 -1.90
C SER A 37 -21.23 -8.78 -0.53
N GLN A 38 -21.12 -9.75 0.37
CA GLN A 38 -20.51 -9.56 1.70
C GLN A 38 -19.04 -9.15 1.59
N TRP A 39 -18.27 -9.77 0.68
CA TRP A 39 -16.89 -9.40 0.43
C TRP A 39 -16.78 -7.98 -0.10
N LEU A 40 -17.62 -7.60 -1.07
CA LEU A 40 -17.62 -6.25 -1.66
C LEU A 40 -17.95 -5.18 -0.61
N VAL A 41 -18.95 -5.43 0.24
CA VAL A 41 -19.28 -4.53 1.35
C VAL A 41 -18.13 -4.40 2.34
N ALA A 42 -17.48 -5.52 2.70
CA ALA A 42 -16.35 -5.49 3.61
C ALA A 42 -15.16 -4.74 3.00
N HIS A 43 -14.87 -4.99 1.71
CA HIS A 43 -13.80 -4.30 0.98
C HIS A 43 -14.04 -2.79 0.94
N THR A 44 -15.22 -2.35 0.51
CA THR A 44 -15.58 -0.93 0.42
C THR A 44 -15.52 -0.25 1.80
N ARG A 45 -16.07 -0.89 2.85
CA ARG A 45 -15.99 -0.35 4.22
C ARG A 45 -14.56 -0.26 4.72
N GLY A 46 -13.72 -1.28 4.43
CA GLY A 46 -12.32 -1.28 4.81
C GLY A 46 -11.55 -0.16 4.13
N LEU A 47 -11.77 0.04 2.83
CA LEU A 47 -11.12 1.09 2.05
C LEU A 47 -11.50 2.49 2.56
N PHE A 48 -12.79 2.80 2.72
CA PHE A 48 -13.22 4.09 3.26
C PHE A 48 -12.73 4.34 4.68
N ALA A 49 -12.64 3.30 5.51
CA ALA A 49 -12.06 3.44 6.84
C ALA A 49 -10.55 3.75 6.77
N ALA A 50 -9.81 3.10 5.86
CA ALA A 50 -8.40 3.40 5.63
C ALA A 50 -8.18 4.82 5.08
N GLU A 51 -9.04 5.32 4.19
CA GLU A 51 -9.02 6.71 3.71
C GLU A 51 -9.34 7.71 4.84
N ALA A 52 -10.25 7.37 5.74
CA ALA A 52 -10.49 8.18 6.94
C ALA A 52 -9.24 8.27 7.81
N GLY A 53 -8.47 7.15 7.94
CA GLY A 53 -7.18 7.14 8.63
C GLY A 53 -6.15 8.05 7.97
N LEU A 54 -6.06 8.07 6.64
CA LEU A 54 -5.23 9.02 5.91
C LEU A 54 -5.61 10.48 6.22
N SER A 55 -6.91 10.78 6.19
CA SER A 55 -7.41 12.14 6.48
C SER A 55 -7.08 12.56 7.91
N GLN A 56 -7.21 11.66 8.88
CA GLN A 56 -6.82 11.90 10.27
C GLN A 56 -5.31 12.16 10.41
N ALA A 57 -4.47 11.38 9.71
CA ALA A 57 -3.02 11.58 9.70
C ALA A 57 -2.64 12.97 9.16
N VAL A 58 -3.25 13.40 8.05
CA VAL A 58 -3.01 14.72 7.46
C VAL A 58 -3.40 15.84 8.44
N MET A 59 -4.57 15.72 9.10
CA MET A 59 -4.99 16.69 10.11
C MET A 59 -4.03 16.72 11.30
N ALA A 60 -3.59 15.57 11.76
CA ALA A 60 -2.67 15.47 12.91
C ALA A 60 -1.26 16.00 12.56
N LEU A 61 -0.77 15.81 11.32
CA LEU A 61 0.49 16.39 10.87
C LEU A 61 0.45 17.93 10.81
N GLN A 62 -0.72 18.50 10.50
CA GLN A 62 -0.93 19.94 10.40
C GLN A 62 -1.46 20.57 11.70
N ALA A 63 -1.56 19.81 12.79
CA ALA A 63 -2.04 20.32 14.05
C ALA A 63 -1.19 21.50 14.54
N ARG A 64 -1.85 22.59 14.94
CA ARG A 64 -1.19 23.80 15.47
C ARG A 64 -0.53 23.54 16.82
N ASP A 65 -1.19 22.73 17.65
CA ASP A 65 -0.65 22.30 18.93
C ASP A 65 0.45 21.25 18.73
N PRO A 66 1.69 21.53 19.13
CA PRO A 66 2.80 20.58 19.02
C PRO A 66 2.56 19.25 19.74
N SER A 67 1.77 19.25 20.83
CA SER A 67 1.46 18.04 21.60
C SER A 67 0.48 17.11 20.89
N ALA A 68 -0.37 17.66 20.03
CA ALA A 68 -1.33 16.91 19.20
C ALA A 68 -0.76 16.53 17.82
N ARG A 69 0.40 17.07 17.46
CA ARG A 69 1.01 16.84 16.16
C ARG A 69 1.65 15.45 16.08
N TRP A 70 1.27 14.69 15.07
CA TRP A 70 1.90 13.40 14.83
C TRP A 70 3.31 13.55 14.26
N ARG A 71 4.15 12.59 14.63
CA ARG A 71 5.51 12.50 14.14
C ARG A 71 5.56 11.54 12.94
N ALA A 72 6.47 11.83 12.01
CA ALA A 72 6.66 10.99 10.82
C ALA A 72 7.76 9.94 11.06
N ASP A 73 7.69 9.25 12.18
CA ASP A 73 8.68 8.28 12.68
C ASP A 73 8.27 6.80 12.44
N GLY A 74 7.11 6.60 11.79
CA GLY A 74 6.59 5.27 11.50
C GLY A 74 5.89 4.58 12.66
N VAL A 75 5.75 5.22 13.82
CA VAL A 75 5.02 4.66 14.96
C VAL A 75 3.53 4.59 14.64
N PRO A 76 2.87 3.41 14.78
CA PRO A 76 1.45 3.29 14.51
C PRO A 76 0.60 3.99 15.58
N HIS A 77 -0.34 4.81 15.14
CA HIS A 77 -1.38 5.40 15.97
C HIS A 77 -2.66 4.57 15.86
N ALA A 78 -3.16 4.08 16.99
CA ALA A 78 -4.42 3.34 17.04
C ALA A 78 -5.60 4.32 17.05
N LEU A 79 -6.52 4.15 16.12
CA LEU A 79 -7.72 4.96 15.95
C LEU A 79 -8.94 4.04 15.82
N ARG A 80 -10.13 4.62 15.95
CA ARG A 80 -11.38 3.94 15.65
C ARG A 80 -12.28 4.84 14.80
N PHE A 81 -12.76 4.33 13.69
CA PHE A 81 -13.66 5.05 12.78
C PHE A 81 -14.85 4.17 12.39
N ALA A 82 -16.07 4.63 12.62
CA ALA A 82 -17.32 3.91 12.28
C ALA A 82 -17.33 2.43 12.70
N GLY A 83 -16.77 2.10 13.89
CA GLY A 83 -16.68 0.74 14.40
C GLY A 83 -15.56 -0.12 13.80
N VAL A 84 -14.71 0.47 12.95
CA VAL A 84 -13.52 -0.16 12.37
C VAL A 84 -12.30 0.27 13.17
N GLU A 85 -11.42 -0.67 13.51
CA GLU A 85 -10.12 -0.38 14.13
C GLU A 85 -9.12 0.00 13.04
N LEU A 86 -8.38 1.09 13.30
CA LEU A 86 -7.36 1.61 12.40
C LEU A 86 -6.00 1.62 13.10
N ALA A 87 -4.95 1.21 12.39
CA ALA A 87 -3.56 1.46 12.76
C ALA A 87 -2.95 2.33 11.65
N VAL A 88 -2.61 3.57 12.01
CA VAL A 88 -2.12 4.56 11.03
C VAL A 88 -0.70 4.96 11.38
N SER A 89 0.23 4.77 10.47
CA SER A 89 1.62 5.21 10.61
C SER A 89 2.00 6.23 9.54
N VAL A 90 2.89 7.15 9.90
CA VAL A 90 3.37 8.21 9.01
C VAL A 90 4.89 8.11 8.90
N HIS A 91 5.40 8.11 7.69
CA HIS A 91 6.82 8.04 7.39
C HIS A 91 7.23 9.26 6.56
N SER A 92 8.31 9.94 6.98
CA SER A 92 8.88 11.01 6.16
C SER A 92 9.59 10.43 4.94
N GLU A 93 9.38 11.02 3.76
CA GLU A 93 10.13 10.65 2.56
C GLU A 93 11.62 11.02 2.67
N ARG A 94 12.00 11.93 3.57
CA ARG A 94 13.41 12.25 3.87
C ARG A 94 14.17 11.09 4.50
N GLY A 95 13.48 10.15 5.17
CA GLY A 95 14.09 8.97 5.77
C GLY A 95 14.38 7.83 4.79
N LYS A 96 14.00 7.97 3.51
CA LYS A 96 14.19 6.96 2.47
C LYS A 96 15.35 7.29 1.54
N LEU A 97 15.84 6.28 0.83
CA LEU A 97 16.92 6.44 -0.16
C LEU A 97 16.33 7.00 -1.47
N ASP A 98 16.76 8.19 -1.88
CA ASP A 98 16.24 8.83 -3.08
C ASP A 98 16.89 8.26 -4.35
N LEU A 99 16.06 7.70 -5.23
CA LEU A 99 16.53 7.09 -6.48
C LEU A 99 17.10 8.11 -7.48
N ASN A 100 16.72 9.37 -7.36
CA ASN A 100 17.25 10.43 -8.24
C ASN A 100 18.54 11.07 -7.72
N ALA A 101 18.73 11.10 -6.40
CA ALA A 101 19.81 11.88 -5.77
C ALA A 101 20.88 11.02 -5.07
N ALA A 102 20.52 9.85 -4.55
CA ALA A 102 21.41 9.04 -3.72
C ALA A 102 22.59 8.44 -4.51
N PRO A 103 23.77 8.25 -3.88
CA PRO A 103 24.88 7.57 -4.50
C PRO A 103 24.53 6.14 -4.95
N MET A 104 25.00 5.72 -6.12
CA MET A 104 24.73 4.39 -6.70
C MET A 104 25.20 3.24 -5.78
N GLY A 105 26.24 3.46 -4.95
CA GLY A 105 26.70 2.47 -3.98
C GLY A 105 25.67 2.13 -2.89
N GLY A 106 24.87 3.11 -2.45
CA GLY A 106 23.78 2.89 -1.51
C GLY A 106 22.65 2.07 -2.14
N ILE A 107 22.29 2.42 -3.37
CA ILE A 107 21.25 1.70 -4.15
C ILE A 107 21.69 0.26 -4.42
N ARG A 108 22.95 0.05 -4.81
CA ARG A 108 23.54 -1.29 -5.01
C ARG A 108 23.39 -2.15 -3.75
N ARG A 109 23.81 -1.66 -2.59
CA ARG A 109 23.70 -2.40 -1.32
C ARG A 109 22.26 -2.79 -0.99
N LEU A 110 21.33 -1.91 -1.24
CA LEU A 110 19.90 -2.17 -1.02
C LEU A 110 19.38 -3.23 -2.00
N LEU A 111 19.74 -3.17 -3.28
CA LEU A 111 19.40 -4.18 -4.29
C LEU A 111 19.93 -5.56 -3.90
N GLU A 112 21.21 -5.64 -3.51
CA GLU A 112 21.86 -6.88 -3.06
C GLU A 112 21.17 -7.45 -1.81
N THR A 113 20.83 -6.60 -0.85
CA THR A 113 20.10 -7.00 0.37
C THR A 113 18.71 -7.55 0.05
N CYS A 114 18.06 -7.03 -0.99
CA CYS A 114 16.79 -7.56 -1.49
C CYS A 114 16.93 -8.80 -2.38
N GLY A 115 18.13 -9.35 -2.52
CA GLY A 115 18.39 -10.60 -3.25
C GLY A 115 18.46 -10.44 -4.76
N ALA A 116 18.77 -9.24 -5.27
CA ALA A 116 18.98 -9.04 -6.70
C ALA A 116 20.23 -9.80 -7.18
N THR A 117 20.13 -10.46 -8.33
CA THR A 117 21.29 -11.10 -8.97
C THR A 117 22.29 -10.06 -9.47
N PRO A 118 23.59 -10.37 -9.60
CA PRO A 118 24.59 -9.41 -10.08
C PRO A 118 24.22 -8.81 -11.44
N GLY A 119 23.63 -9.60 -12.34
CA GLY A 119 23.16 -9.11 -13.64
C GLY A 119 21.99 -8.12 -13.51
N ALA A 120 21.03 -8.38 -12.62
CA ALA A 120 19.92 -7.47 -12.34
C ALA A 120 20.42 -6.17 -11.69
N VAL A 121 21.38 -6.25 -10.76
CA VAL A 121 21.99 -5.08 -10.15
C VAL A 121 22.65 -4.19 -11.20
N SER A 122 23.48 -4.76 -12.08
CA SER A 122 24.15 -4.00 -13.14
C SER A 122 23.13 -3.34 -14.08
N ALA A 123 22.16 -4.11 -14.58
CA ALA A 123 21.13 -3.61 -15.50
C ALA A 123 20.32 -2.44 -14.88
N LEU A 124 19.90 -2.60 -13.62
CA LEU A 124 19.13 -1.56 -12.90
C LEU A 124 19.94 -0.30 -12.65
N LEU A 125 21.22 -0.43 -12.22
CA LEU A 125 22.05 0.74 -11.97
C LEU A 125 22.40 1.49 -13.27
N GLU A 126 22.63 0.78 -14.36
CA GLU A 126 22.83 1.41 -15.67
C GLU A 126 21.55 2.10 -16.19
N ALA A 127 20.40 1.45 -16.04
CA ALA A 127 19.13 2.05 -16.42
C ALA A 127 18.84 3.31 -15.60
N LEU A 128 19.06 3.24 -14.27
CA LEU A 128 18.89 4.37 -13.38
C LEU A 128 19.87 5.50 -13.68
N ALA A 129 21.14 5.18 -14.00
CA ALA A 129 22.12 6.18 -14.40
C ALA A 129 21.71 6.91 -15.68
N ARG A 130 21.19 6.18 -16.68
CA ARG A 130 20.62 6.78 -17.91
C ARG A 130 19.45 7.69 -17.58
N GLN A 131 18.51 7.22 -16.76
CA GLN A 131 17.32 7.99 -16.37
C GLN A 131 17.67 9.28 -15.62
N ARG A 132 18.71 9.28 -14.77
CA ARG A 132 19.18 10.48 -14.07
C ARG A 132 19.82 11.53 -14.99
N ASN A 133 20.39 11.08 -16.12
CA ASN A 133 20.97 11.97 -17.13
C ASN A 133 19.92 12.47 -18.13
N ASP A 134 18.70 11.92 -18.09
CA ASP A 134 17.56 12.39 -18.87
C ASP A 134 17.08 13.76 -18.32
N PRO A 135 16.59 14.68 -19.16
CA PRO A 135 15.95 15.93 -18.70
C PRO A 135 14.80 15.72 -17.72
N VAL A 136 14.18 14.55 -17.74
CA VAL A 136 13.09 14.17 -16.84
C VAL A 136 13.51 13.00 -15.96
N PRO A 137 13.88 13.25 -14.68
CA PRO A 137 14.21 12.19 -13.74
C PRO A 137 12.94 11.37 -13.39
N LEU A 138 13.11 10.26 -12.64
CA LEU A 138 11.98 9.47 -12.15
C LEU A 138 11.00 10.35 -11.36
N ARG A 139 9.74 10.30 -11.73
CA ARG A 139 8.66 11.07 -11.07
C ARG A 139 7.85 10.24 -10.11
N THR A 140 7.80 8.91 -10.36
CA THR A 140 7.02 7.96 -9.57
C THR A 140 7.82 6.68 -9.33
N LEU A 141 7.44 5.91 -8.29
CA LEU A 141 8.03 4.60 -8.05
C LEU A 141 7.56 3.55 -9.07
N GLU A 142 6.45 3.78 -9.73
CA GLU A 142 5.96 2.93 -10.82
C GLU A 142 6.93 2.97 -12.02
N GLU A 143 7.46 4.14 -12.36
CA GLU A 143 8.51 4.26 -13.40
C GLU A 143 9.76 3.44 -13.02
N PHE A 144 10.15 3.42 -11.74
CA PHE A 144 11.24 2.57 -11.25
C PHE A 144 10.95 1.07 -11.41
N ARG A 145 9.69 0.66 -11.21
CA ARG A 145 9.26 -0.73 -11.39
C ARG A 145 9.43 -1.21 -12.84
N GLU A 146 9.35 -0.31 -13.80
CA GLU A 146 9.44 -0.62 -15.24
C GLU A 146 10.88 -0.71 -15.76
N LEU A 147 11.88 -0.40 -14.91
CA LEU A 147 13.27 -0.45 -15.34
C LEU A 147 13.74 -1.89 -15.67
N PRO A 148 14.61 -2.07 -16.68
CA PRO A 148 15.18 -3.36 -17.04
C PRO A 148 15.88 -4.04 -15.84
N GLY A 149 15.60 -5.32 -15.62
CA GLY A 149 16.14 -6.11 -14.51
C GLY A 149 15.29 -6.06 -13.23
N MET A 150 14.23 -5.26 -13.19
CA MET A 150 13.30 -5.22 -12.05
C MET A 150 12.35 -6.41 -12.11
N SER A 151 12.20 -7.13 -10.99
CA SER A 151 11.15 -8.11 -10.77
C SER A 151 10.12 -7.61 -9.75
N PHE A 152 8.92 -8.17 -9.80
CA PHE A 152 7.88 -7.82 -8.83
C PHE A 152 8.32 -8.06 -7.36
N THR A 153 9.00 -9.18 -7.11
CA THR A 153 9.51 -9.51 -5.76
C THR A 153 10.58 -8.51 -5.31
N LEU A 154 11.50 -8.15 -6.20
CA LEU A 154 12.53 -7.17 -5.92
C LEU A 154 11.93 -5.78 -5.65
N TYR A 155 10.99 -5.35 -6.49
CA TYR A 155 10.28 -4.08 -6.29
C TYR A 155 9.55 -4.02 -4.94
N ARG A 156 8.83 -5.10 -4.57
CA ARG A 156 8.13 -5.15 -3.27
C ARG A 156 9.09 -5.06 -2.07
N CYS A 157 10.30 -5.60 -2.19
CA CYS A 157 11.31 -5.46 -1.16
C CYS A 157 11.84 -4.02 -1.07
N LEU A 158 12.07 -3.38 -2.22
CA LEU A 158 12.68 -2.04 -2.31
C LEU A 158 11.70 -0.90 -1.99
N ALA A 159 10.45 -1.00 -2.45
CA ALA A 159 9.47 0.08 -2.40
C ALA A 159 9.29 0.75 -1.02
N PRO A 160 9.37 0.05 0.13
CA PRO A 160 9.31 0.70 1.44
C PRO A 160 10.49 1.61 1.77
N TRP A 161 11.64 1.40 1.13
CA TRP A 161 12.93 1.98 1.49
C TRP A 161 13.41 3.07 0.53
N VAL A 162 12.79 3.18 -0.63
CA VAL A 162 13.19 4.12 -1.67
C VAL A 162 12.14 5.22 -1.88
N THR A 163 12.58 6.34 -2.42
CA THR A 163 11.74 7.46 -2.83
C THR A 163 12.30 8.11 -4.10
N VAL A 164 11.52 9.00 -4.70
CA VAL A 164 11.93 9.85 -5.83
C VAL A 164 11.67 11.33 -5.54
N TRP A 165 11.23 11.64 -4.32
CA TRP A 165 10.70 12.95 -3.97
C TRP A 165 11.48 13.71 -2.91
N SER A 166 12.44 13.08 -2.22
CA SER A 166 13.17 13.77 -1.13
C SER A 166 14.23 14.75 -1.65
N GLY A 167 14.79 14.50 -2.84
CA GLY A 167 15.89 15.27 -3.42
C GLY A 167 17.19 15.18 -2.64
N GLN A 168 17.30 14.28 -1.65
CA GLN A 168 18.45 14.18 -0.76
C GLN A 168 19.41 13.07 -1.20
N ALA A 169 20.70 13.38 -1.23
CA ALA A 169 21.73 12.40 -1.55
C ALA A 169 21.88 11.33 -0.46
N GLN A 170 21.53 11.64 0.79
CA GLN A 170 21.52 10.69 1.91
C GLN A 170 20.21 10.82 2.66
N PRO A 171 19.65 9.69 3.14
CA PRO A 171 18.49 9.74 4.02
C PRO A 171 18.77 10.52 5.29
N ASP A 172 17.78 11.29 5.74
CA ASP A 172 17.85 11.98 7.02
C ASP A 172 17.79 10.97 8.15
N LEU A 173 18.85 10.93 8.96
CA LEU A 173 19.04 9.96 10.05
C LEU A 173 17.90 9.99 11.08
N ALA A 174 17.28 11.16 11.27
CA ALA A 174 16.18 11.32 12.22
C ALA A 174 14.93 10.52 11.83
N PHE A 175 14.77 10.21 10.53
CA PHE A 175 13.59 9.53 9.97
C PHE A 175 13.95 8.20 9.29
N THR A 176 15.23 7.86 9.22
CA THR A 176 15.68 6.64 8.55
C THR A 176 15.31 5.41 9.39
N PRO A 177 14.51 4.48 8.86
CA PRO A 177 14.20 3.25 9.58
C PRO A 177 15.46 2.44 9.89
N ALA A 178 15.53 1.84 11.08
CA ALA A 178 16.70 1.10 11.54
C ALA A 178 17.19 0.01 10.56
N PRO A 179 16.31 -0.78 9.87
CA PRO A 179 16.76 -1.74 8.86
C PRO A 179 17.47 -1.07 7.68
N LEU A 180 16.97 0.07 7.19
CA LEU A 180 17.60 0.82 6.10
C LEU A 180 18.93 1.42 6.53
N ALA A 181 18.99 2.02 7.73
CA ALA A 181 20.23 2.54 8.31
C ALA A 181 21.31 1.46 8.36
N LYS A 182 20.96 0.24 8.81
CA LYS A 182 21.88 -0.90 8.87
C LYS A 182 22.44 -1.27 7.48
N VAL A 183 21.57 -1.34 6.46
CA VAL A 183 21.98 -1.66 5.07
C VAL A 183 22.91 -0.60 4.51
N LEU A 184 22.66 0.66 4.81
CA LEU A 184 23.45 1.79 4.33
C LEU A 184 24.72 2.04 5.16
N GLY A 185 24.89 1.37 6.31
CA GLY A 185 25.99 1.60 7.25
C GLY A 185 25.89 2.96 7.94
N LEU A 186 24.67 3.44 8.18
CA LEU A 186 24.38 4.71 8.83
C LEU A 186 24.11 4.51 10.33
N PRO A 187 24.44 5.48 11.19
CA PRO A 187 24.05 5.43 12.60
C PRO A 187 22.54 5.57 12.75
N VAL A 188 21.96 4.87 13.72
CA VAL A 188 20.58 5.07 14.13
C VAL A 188 20.52 6.24 15.10
N VAL A 189 19.84 7.31 14.73
CA VAL A 189 19.72 8.52 15.53
C VAL A 189 18.25 8.81 15.80
N SER A 190 17.88 9.04 17.05
CA SER A 190 16.55 9.51 17.42
C SER A 190 16.60 11.03 17.64
N SER A 191 16.05 11.80 16.74
CA SER A 191 15.92 13.25 16.89
C SER A 191 14.47 13.65 17.03
N HIS A 192 14.17 14.46 18.07
CA HIS A 192 12.80 14.92 18.34
C HIS A 192 12.45 16.22 17.60
N ASN A 193 13.44 16.97 17.14
CA ASN A 193 13.28 18.31 16.56
C ASN A 193 13.65 18.40 15.08
N ALA A 194 13.86 17.26 14.40
CA ALA A 194 14.17 17.29 12.98
C ALA A 194 12.93 17.67 12.15
N ASP A 195 13.15 18.43 11.07
CA ASP A 195 12.10 18.78 10.12
C ASP A 195 11.78 17.58 9.22
N PRO A 196 10.56 17.00 9.29
CA PRO A 196 10.19 15.84 8.48
C PRO A 196 9.95 16.17 7.00
N GLY A 197 10.04 17.43 6.60
CA GLY A 197 9.71 17.89 5.25
C GLY A 197 8.21 18.01 5.03
N GLN A 198 7.82 17.98 3.75
CA GLN A 198 6.42 18.16 3.33
C GLN A 198 5.83 16.91 2.69
N ILE A 199 6.64 15.87 2.42
CA ILE A 199 6.20 14.68 1.71
C ILE A 199 6.28 13.48 2.65
N PHE A 200 5.15 12.77 2.76
CA PHE A 200 4.97 11.68 3.70
C PHE A 200 4.34 10.48 3.03
N THR A 201 4.75 9.29 3.40
CA THR A 201 3.98 8.06 3.18
C THR A 201 3.15 7.78 4.42
N VAL A 202 1.83 7.77 4.25
CA VAL A 202 0.87 7.33 5.25
C VAL A 202 0.46 5.90 4.95
N ILE A 203 0.56 5.02 5.93
CA ILE A 203 0.07 3.65 5.86
C ILE A 203 -1.09 3.53 6.84
N SER A 204 -2.28 3.25 6.32
CA SER A 204 -3.50 3.09 7.11
C SER A 204 -4.02 1.67 6.96
N GLU A 205 -3.98 0.91 8.04
CA GLU A 205 -4.48 -0.46 8.12
C GLU A 205 -5.83 -0.45 8.83
N ALA A 206 -6.88 -0.89 8.14
CA ALA A 206 -8.22 -1.02 8.66
C ALA A 206 -8.54 -2.49 8.98
N ARG A 207 -9.03 -2.76 10.19
CA ARG A 207 -9.49 -4.07 10.61
C ARG A 207 -10.97 -4.02 10.96
N LEU A 208 -11.79 -4.71 10.19
CA LEU A 208 -13.22 -4.82 10.42
C LEU A 208 -13.55 -5.88 11.48
N PRO A 209 -14.71 -5.79 12.15
CA PRO A 209 -15.15 -6.78 13.15
C PRO A 209 -15.26 -8.21 12.62
N ASN A 210 -15.52 -8.39 11.32
CA ASN A 210 -15.59 -9.69 10.65
C ASN A 210 -14.21 -10.29 10.30
N GLY A 211 -13.10 -9.64 10.72
CA GLY A 211 -11.74 -10.07 10.46
C GLY A 211 -11.17 -9.62 9.11
N TYR A 212 -11.95 -8.96 8.24
CA TYR A 212 -11.45 -8.39 6.99
C TYR A 212 -10.42 -7.30 7.28
N ARG A 213 -9.36 -7.25 6.48
CA ARG A 213 -8.31 -6.23 6.57
C ARG A 213 -8.16 -5.53 5.22
N SER A 214 -8.00 -4.21 5.28
CA SER A 214 -7.65 -3.37 4.14
C SER A 214 -6.46 -2.50 4.53
N THR A 215 -5.52 -2.33 3.61
CA THR A 215 -4.35 -1.48 3.82
C THR A 215 -4.29 -0.47 2.71
N LEU A 216 -4.26 0.80 3.06
CA LEU A 216 -4.02 1.91 2.16
C LEU A 216 -2.62 2.47 2.41
N ARG A 217 -1.81 2.56 1.37
CA ARG A 217 -0.54 3.30 1.36
C ARG A 217 -0.66 4.49 0.44
N ALA A 218 -0.59 5.69 0.99
CA ALA A 218 -0.65 6.92 0.21
C ALA A 218 0.60 7.77 0.44
N THR A 219 1.28 8.19 -0.62
CA THR A 219 2.31 9.22 -0.55
C THR A 219 1.67 10.56 -0.84
N VAL A 220 1.78 11.48 0.11
CA VAL A 220 1.13 12.79 0.05
C VAL A 220 2.12 13.91 0.28
N MET A 221 1.92 15.00 -0.43
CA MET A 221 2.62 16.27 -0.19
C MET A 221 1.64 17.21 0.53
N LEU A 222 2.00 17.65 1.73
CA LEU A 222 1.22 18.65 2.45
C LEU A 222 1.33 19.98 1.74
N THR A 223 0.21 20.69 1.64
CA THR A 223 0.13 22.03 1.08
C THR A 223 -0.28 23.01 2.15
N SER A 224 0.13 24.26 2.04
CA SER A 224 -0.39 25.31 2.92
C SER A 224 -1.90 25.42 2.73
N VAL A 225 -2.65 25.32 3.83
CA VAL A 225 -4.11 25.46 3.79
C VAL A 225 -4.44 26.90 3.44
N LYS A 226 -4.81 27.13 2.17
CA LYS A 226 -5.48 28.34 1.73
C LYS A 226 -6.97 28.03 1.67
N GLU A 227 -7.80 29.04 1.91
CA GLU A 227 -9.25 28.89 1.87
C GLU A 227 -9.70 28.23 0.55
N GLY A 228 -10.45 27.11 0.65
CA GLY A 228 -10.91 26.32 -0.50
C GLY A 228 -9.89 25.37 -1.13
N ALA A 229 -8.63 25.33 -0.69
CA ALA A 229 -7.64 24.39 -1.19
C ALA A 229 -7.66 23.07 -0.43
N ARG A 230 -7.35 21.96 -1.11
CA ARG A 230 -7.11 20.68 -0.43
C ARG A 230 -5.86 20.76 0.42
N PRO A 231 -5.86 20.22 1.67
CA PRO A 231 -4.72 20.30 2.58
C PRO A 231 -3.51 19.47 2.13
N PHE A 232 -3.67 18.63 1.14
CA PHE A 232 -2.60 17.80 0.59
C PHE A 232 -2.84 17.45 -0.88
N ARG A 233 -1.76 17.08 -1.56
CA ARG A 233 -1.75 16.50 -2.91
C ARG A 233 -1.27 15.05 -2.82
N VAL A 234 -1.96 14.13 -3.48
CA VAL A 234 -1.55 12.73 -3.60
C VAL A 234 -0.50 12.60 -4.69
N LEU A 235 0.63 11.97 -4.36
CA LEU A 235 1.74 11.67 -5.27
C LEU A 235 1.78 10.18 -5.65
N GLY A 236 1.31 9.30 -4.75
CA GLY A 236 1.22 7.87 -4.98
C GLY A 236 0.07 7.27 -4.17
N TRP A 237 -0.57 6.20 -4.70
CA TRP A 237 -1.71 5.54 -4.09
C TRP A 237 -1.65 4.03 -4.36
N GLN A 238 -1.73 3.21 -3.31
CA GLN A 238 -1.68 1.76 -3.37
C GLN A 238 -2.65 1.16 -2.35
N GLU A 239 -3.44 0.19 -2.79
CA GLU A 239 -4.42 -0.57 -1.99
C GLU A 239 -4.03 -2.04 -1.84
#